data_95e9428175d922e67f471f2b918ba0ca
#
_entry.id   95e9428175d922e67f471f2b918ba0ca
#
_cell.length_a   1.000
_cell.length_b   1.000
_cell.length_c   1.000
_cell.angle_alpha   90.00
_cell.angle_beta   90.00
_cell.angle_gamma   90.00
#
_symmetry.space_group_name_H-M   'P 1'
#
loop_
_entity.id
_entity.type
_entity.pdbx_description
1 polymer ?
#
loop_
_entity_poly.entity_id
_entity_poly.type
_entity_poly.pdbx_seq_one_letter_code
_entity_poly.pdbx_strand_id
1 'polypeptide(L)'
;GVNNIEVWAAGPHLYLEDMTLQMLKKMDKGIRTRGLHAICLTPEQCMYPINIGSEDNRTRKRSIAYFEKGLHAADVLGIDRMIVTPGDGYRDKDSEETRKYTVESLRYLAGKAEKYGVTLLLEHLTEETTNLATRAKELEKLCEETECDNIIGMADTDMMSRYGETIKDYAETLQGGIGHVHLVDGMPGGHLAYGDGVLPLERFLQELADINYGEYISMEIISDRYHLNPESAIKRSLGWLEMHIGKR
;
A
#
# COMPACT_ATOMS: atom_id res chain seq x y z
N GLY A 1 19.14 -10.45 8.16
CA GLY A 1 17.75 -10.87 7.96
C GLY A 1 16.80 -9.70 8.08
N VAL A 2 15.55 -9.85 7.67
CA VAL A 2 14.50 -8.82 7.76
C VAL A 2 13.89 -8.86 9.15
N ASN A 3 13.77 -7.71 9.79
CA ASN A 3 13.13 -7.58 11.10
C ASN A 3 11.76 -6.89 11.00
N ASN A 4 11.51 -6.16 9.92
CA ASN A 4 10.24 -5.46 9.69
C ASN A 4 9.45 -6.18 8.61
N ILE A 5 8.14 -6.29 8.81
CA ILE A 5 7.23 -6.91 7.85
C ILE A 5 6.02 -6.03 7.62
N GLU A 6 5.60 -5.95 6.39
CA GLU A 6 4.27 -5.52 6.03
C GLU A 6 3.33 -6.72 6.06
N VAL A 7 2.12 -6.53 6.57
CA VAL A 7 1.15 -7.62 6.73
C VAL A 7 0.04 -7.46 5.70
N TRP A 8 0.06 -8.30 4.67
CA TRP A 8 -1.05 -8.37 3.73
C TRP A 8 -2.24 -9.09 4.38
N ALA A 9 -3.32 -8.34 4.62
CA ALA A 9 -4.52 -8.84 5.29
C ALA A 9 -5.47 -9.53 4.32
N ALA A 10 -5.01 -10.65 3.75
CA ALA A 10 -5.75 -11.51 2.84
C ALA A 10 -5.71 -12.99 3.27
N GLY A 11 -6.63 -13.79 2.72
CA GLY A 11 -6.59 -15.24 2.92
C GLY A 11 -5.34 -15.88 2.30
N PRO A 12 -4.85 -17.01 2.87
CA PRO A 12 -5.45 -17.73 3.99
C PRO A 12 -4.95 -17.31 5.38
N HIS A 13 -3.98 -16.38 5.51
CA HIS A 13 -3.31 -16.12 6.78
C HIS A 13 -3.99 -15.02 7.61
N LEU A 14 -4.54 -13.99 6.99
CA LEU A 14 -5.26 -12.92 7.68
C LEU A 14 -6.37 -12.34 6.79
N TYR A 15 -7.52 -12.98 6.74
CA TYR A 15 -8.70 -12.40 6.13
C TYR A 15 -9.52 -11.68 7.21
N LEU A 16 -9.68 -10.37 7.09
CA LEU A 16 -10.23 -9.49 8.15
C LEU A 16 -11.64 -9.89 8.61
N GLU A 17 -12.47 -10.44 7.71
CA GLU A 17 -13.83 -10.87 8.04
C GLU A 17 -13.86 -12.09 8.97
N ASP A 18 -12.83 -12.94 8.94
CA ASP A 18 -12.74 -14.17 9.72
C ASP A 18 -11.96 -13.98 11.04
N MET A 19 -11.29 -12.82 11.22
CA MET A 19 -10.41 -12.61 12.35
C MET A 19 -11.14 -12.23 13.63
N THR A 20 -10.93 -13.00 14.67
CA THR A 20 -11.32 -12.66 16.03
C THR A 20 -10.18 -11.93 16.77
N LEU A 21 -10.51 -11.17 17.80
CA LEU A 21 -9.50 -10.53 18.68
C LEU A 21 -8.46 -11.54 19.21
N GLN A 22 -8.90 -12.77 19.54
CA GLN A 22 -7.99 -13.81 20.03
C GLN A 22 -7.00 -14.26 18.96
N MET A 23 -7.45 -14.39 17.69
CA MET A 23 -6.58 -14.74 16.56
C MET A 23 -5.56 -13.62 16.28
N LEU A 24 -5.99 -12.37 16.29
CA LEU A 24 -5.10 -11.20 16.13
C LEU A 24 -4.03 -11.16 17.24
N LYS A 25 -4.40 -11.33 18.50
CA LYS A 25 -3.45 -11.40 19.62
C LYS A 25 -2.47 -12.57 19.49
N LYS A 26 -2.93 -13.72 18.99
CA LYS A 26 -2.04 -14.87 18.72
C LYS A 26 -1.06 -14.55 17.61
N MET A 27 -1.50 -13.84 16.56
CA MET A 27 -0.64 -13.41 15.46
C MET A 27 0.40 -12.41 15.95
N ASP A 28 0.02 -11.36 16.68
CA ASP A 28 0.94 -10.40 17.29
C ASP A 28 2.02 -11.10 18.13
N LYS A 29 1.61 -12.00 19.02
CA LYS A 29 2.57 -12.81 19.79
C LYS A 29 3.51 -13.60 18.90
N GLY A 30 2.99 -14.19 17.80
CA GLY A 30 3.77 -14.95 16.84
C GLY A 30 4.81 -14.10 16.10
N ILE A 31 4.46 -12.88 15.73
CA ILE A 31 5.36 -11.89 15.10
C ILE A 31 6.46 -11.50 16.09
N ARG A 32 6.10 -11.02 17.28
CA ARG A 32 7.05 -10.52 18.30
C ARG A 32 8.00 -11.59 18.82
N THR A 33 7.53 -12.84 19.00
CA THR A 33 8.40 -13.93 19.49
C THR A 33 9.44 -14.38 18.47
N ARG A 34 9.29 -13.96 17.21
CA ARG A 34 10.28 -14.16 16.15
C ARG A 34 11.23 -12.97 15.96
N GLY A 35 11.12 -11.94 16.81
CA GLY A 35 11.89 -10.71 16.69
C GLY A 35 11.47 -9.85 15.49
N LEU A 36 10.24 -10.04 15.00
CA LEU A 36 9.69 -9.26 13.89
C LEU A 36 8.83 -8.10 14.40
N HIS A 37 8.76 -7.05 13.60
CA HIS A 37 7.88 -5.89 13.81
C HIS A 37 6.98 -5.73 12.58
N ALA A 38 5.66 -5.71 12.80
CA ALA A 38 4.71 -5.36 11.76
C ALA A 38 4.68 -3.83 11.64
N ILE A 39 4.96 -3.29 10.45
CA ILE A 39 5.13 -1.85 10.22
C ILE A 39 4.02 -1.24 9.36
N CYS A 40 3.31 -2.06 8.61
CA CYS A 40 2.21 -1.65 7.77
C CYS A 40 1.20 -2.78 7.64
N LEU A 41 -0.09 -2.44 7.55
CA LEU A 41 -1.17 -3.36 7.23
C LEU A 41 -1.72 -3.03 5.84
N THR A 42 -1.82 -4.04 4.99
CA THR A 42 -2.36 -3.91 3.63
C THR A 42 -3.62 -4.77 3.49
N PRO A 43 -4.81 -4.20 3.75
CA PRO A 43 -6.07 -4.92 3.54
C PRO A 43 -6.25 -5.31 2.07
N GLU A 44 -6.82 -6.48 1.81
CA GLU A 44 -7.25 -6.86 0.46
C GLU A 44 -8.33 -5.89 -0.04
N GLN A 45 -8.07 -5.15 -1.12
CA GLN A 45 -8.90 -4.01 -1.49
C GLN A 45 -9.04 -3.73 -3.00
N CYS A 46 -8.15 -4.25 -3.83
CA CYS A 46 -8.23 -4.09 -5.28
C CYS A 46 -9.17 -5.10 -5.92
N MET A 47 -9.75 -5.96 -5.10
CA MET A 47 -10.63 -7.02 -5.52
C MET A 47 -12.07 -6.70 -5.16
N TYR A 48 -12.96 -6.92 -6.10
CA TYR A 48 -14.37 -7.03 -5.84
C TYR A 48 -14.65 -8.01 -4.66
N PRO A 49 -15.41 -7.62 -3.62
CA PRO A 49 -16.36 -6.50 -3.61
C PRO A 49 -15.92 -5.27 -2.77
N ILE A 50 -14.66 -5.00 -2.59
CA ILE A 50 -14.18 -3.87 -1.80
C ILE A 50 -13.98 -2.65 -2.72
N ASN A 51 -14.74 -1.57 -2.46
CA ASN A 51 -14.66 -0.33 -3.22
C ASN A 51 -15.27 0.82 -2.42
N ILE A 52 -14.42 1.69 -1.86
CA ILE A 52 -14.85 2.84 -1.05
C ILE A 52 -15.43 3.99 -1.86
N GLY A 53 -15.18 4.02 -3.18
CA GLY A 53 -15.75 4.99 -4.13
C GLY A 53 -17.05 4.54 -4.77
N SER A 54 -17.56 3.34 -4.45
CA SER A 54 -18.74 2.78 -5.11
C SER A 54 -19.97 3.69 -5.00
N GLU A 55 -20.65 3.92 -6.12
CA GLU A 55 -21.97 4.59 -6.16
C GLU A 55 -23.04 3.78 -5.43
N ASP A 56 -22.94 2.44 -5.42
CA ASP A 56 -23.82 1.60 -4.60
C ASP A 56 -23.48 1.77 -3.11
N ASN A 57 -24.39 2.42 -2.40
CA ASN A 57 -24.23 2.71 -0.97
C ASN A 57 -24.02 1.44 -0.10
N ARG A 58 -24.54 0.28 -0.49
CA ARG A 58 -24.34 -0.99 0.26
C ARG A 58 -22.92 -1.48 0.10
N THR A 59 -22.40 -1.46 -1.12
CA THR A 59 -21.00 -1.80 -1.42
C THR A 59 -20.05 -0.85 -0.70
N ARG A 60 -20.29 0.46 -0.79
CA ARG A 60 -19.47 1.48 -0.13
C ARG A 60 -19.45 1.32 1.39
N LYS A 61 -20.61 1.17 2.04
CA LYS A 61 -20.70 0.96 3.50
C LYS A 61 -20.02 -0.33 3.95
N ARG A 62 -20.17 -1.42 3.20
CA ARG A 62 -19.49 -2.69 3.48
C ARG A 62 -17.97 -2.52 3.37
N SER A 63 -17.51 -1.81 2.36
CA SER A 63 -16.09 -1.54 2.15
C SER A 63 -15.50 -0.70 3.29
N ILE A 64 -16.20 0.35 3.71
CA ILE A 64 -15.80 1.16 4.87
C ILE A 64 -15.73 0.29 6.14
N ALA A 65 -16.74 -0.54 6.40
CA ALA A 65 -16.74 -1.43 7.55
C ALA A 65 -15.60 -2.46 7.51
N TYR A 66 -15.19 -2.89 6.32
CA TYR A 66 -14.03 -3.75 6.12
C TYR A 66 -12.72 -3.05 6.53
N PHE A 67 -12.52 -1.80 6.11
CA PHE A 67 -11.35 -1.01 6.54
C PHE A 67 -11.39 -0.66 8.04
N GLU A 68 -12.56 -0.47 8.66
CA GLU A 68 -12.64 -0.32 10.12
C GLU A 68 -12.13 -1.57 10.86
N LYS A 69 -12.37 -2.78 10.32
CA LYS A 69 -11.77 -4.01 10.84
C LYS A 69 -10.26 -4.02 10.65
N GLY A 70 -9.78 -3.48 9.52
CA GLY A 70 -8.34 -3.28 9.29
C GLY A 70 -7.71 -2.37 10.34
N LEU A 71 -8.31 -1.24 10.65
CA LEU A 71 -7.85 -0.32 11.70
C LEU A 71 -7.80 -1.00 13.08
N HIS A 72 -8.82 -1.77 13.42
CA HIS A 72 -8.80 -2.55 14.65
C HIS A 72 -7.70 -3.63 14.65
N ALA A 73 -7.47 -4.29 13.52
CA ALA A 73 -6.38 -5.26 13.40
C ALA A 73 -5.01 -4.58 13.52
N ALA A 74 -4.82 -3.40 12.91
CA ALA A 74 -3.61 -2.60 13.02
C ALA A 74 -3.33 -2.23 14.48
N ASP A 75 -4.32 -1.74 15.23
CA ASP A 75 -4.20 -1.44 16.66
C ASP A 75 -3.75 -2.66 17.48
N VAL A 76 -4.39 -3.82 17.29
CA VAL A 76 -4.03 -5.05 18.02
C VAL A 76 -2.62 -5.54 17.68
N LEU A 77 -2.18 -5.36 16.43
CA LEU A 77 -0.85 -5.74 15.95
C LEU A 77 0.24 -4.69 16.25
N GLY A 78 -0.15 -3.52 16.80
CA GLY A 78 0.75 -2.41 17.08
C GLY A 78 1.30 -1.75 15.81
N ILE A 79 0.51 -1.69 14.75
CA ILE A 79 0.83 -1.11 13.43
C ILE A 79 0.26 0.31 13.38
N ASP A 80 1.07 1.28 12.98
CA ASP A 80 0.71 2.69 12.88
C ASP A 80 0.43 3.17 11.44
N ARG A 81 0.43 2.25 10.48
CA ARG A 81 0.19 2.53 9.05
C ARG A 81 -0.73 1.50 8.42
N MET A 82 -1.66 1.96 7.59
CA MET A 82 -2.55 1.08 6.83
C MET A 82 -2.73 1.60 5.40
N ILE A 83 -2.51 0.73 4.41
CA ILE A 83 -2.72 1.08 3.01
C ILE A 83 -4.22 1.11 2.70
N VAL A 84 -4.61 2.13 1.93
CA VAL A 84 -5.94 2.29 1.34
C VAL A 84 -5.80 2.65 -0.13
N THR A 85 -6.74 2.19 -0.96
CA THR A 85 -6.79 2.54 -2.39
C THR A 85 -7.97 3.44 -2.70
N PRO A 86 -7.94 4.19 -3.82
CA PRO A 86 -8.97 5.18 -4.13
C PRO A 86 -10.35 4.58 -4.46
N GLY A 87 -10.42 3.26 -4.68
CA GLY A 87 -11.61 2.65 -5.26
C GLY A 87 -11.68 2.85 -6.77
N ASP A 88 -12.82 2.53 -7.37
CA ASP A 88 -13.02 2.57 -8.83
C ASP A 88 -14.45 2.98 -9.18
N GLY A 89 -14.63 3.75 -10.25
CA GLY A 89 -15.89 4.18 -10.80
C GLY A 89 -16.31 3.40 -12.04
N TYR A 90 -17.53 3.63 -12.48
CA TYR A 90 -18.00 3.08 -13.75
C TYR A 90 -17.26 3.71 -14.92
N ARG A 91 -16.84 2.90 -15.89
CA ARG A 91 -16.02 3.35 -17.04
C ARG A 91 -16.82 4.09 -18.10
N ASP A 92 -18.14 3.96 -18.08
CA ASP A 92 -19.09 4.63 -18.98
C ASP A 92 -19.68 5.92 -18.41
N LYS A 93 -19.17 6.37 -17.25
CA LYS A 93 -19.61 7.59 -16.57
C LYS A 93 -18.44 8.50 -16.23
N ASP A 94 -18.78 9.75 -15.92
CA ASP A 94 -17.85 10.68 -15.29
C ASP A 94 -17.45 10.18 -13.89
N SER A 95 -16.17 10.26 -13.56
CA SER A 95 -15.63 9.82 -12.28
C SER A 95 -15.88 10.80 -11.11
N GLU A 96 -16.43 11.98 -11.36
CA GLU A 96 -16.65 13.02 -10.35
C GLU A 96 -17.51 12.58 -9.16
N GLU A 97 -18.57 11.81 -9.42
CA GLU A 97 -19.43 11.30 -8.35
C GLU A 97 -18.71 10.23 -7.52
N THR A 98 -18.03 9.30 -8.18
CA THR A 98 -17.18 8.29 -7.52
C THR A 98 -16.10 8.97 -6.68
N ARG A 99 -15.45 10.01 -7.21
CA ARG A 99 -14.45 10.79 -6.50
C ARG A 99 -14.99 11.40 -5.21
N LYS A 100 -16.18 12.01 -5.23
CA LYS A 100 -16.84 12.52 -4.02
C LYS A 100 -17.02 11.42 -2.97
N TYR A 101 -17.53 10.26 -3.38
CA TYR A 101 -17.72 9.13 -2.47
C TYR A 101 -16.41 8.60 -1.92
N THR A 102 -15.35 8.58 -2.73
CA THR A 102 -13.99 8.23 -2.26
C THR A 102 -13.51 9.21 -1.20
N VAL A 103 -13.58 10.51 -1.46
CA VAL A 103 -13.17 11.56 -0.51
C VAL A 103 -13.96 11.48 0.80
N GLU A 104 -15.29 11.34 0.73
CA GLU A 104 -16.13 11.17 1.92
C GLU A 104 -15.75 9.93 2.73
N SER A 105 -15.50 8.80 2.04
CA SER A 105 -15.10 7.55 2.68
C SER A 105 -13.73 7.65 3.33
N LEU A 106 -12.76 8.27 2.65
CA LEU A 106 -11.41 8.50 3.17
C LEU A 106 -11.43 9.43 4.40
N ARG A 107 -12.18 10.55 4.36
CA ARG A 107 -12.37 11.43 5.53
C ARG A 107 -12.93 10.67 6.72
N TYR A 108 -13.94 9.85 6.49
CA TYR A 108 -14.53 9.04 7.56
C TYR A 108 -13.51 8.07 8.14
N LEU A 109 -12.77 7.35 7.28
CA LEU A 109 -11.73 6.40 7.70
C LEU A 109 -10.58 7.10 8.41
N ALA A 110 -10.16 8.29 7.95
CA ALA A 110 -9.14 9.11 8.61
C ALA A 110 -9.52 9.47 10.05
N GLY A 111 -10.76 9.91 10.26
CA GLY A 111 -11.26 10.20 11.61
C GLY A 111 -11.40 8.96 12.50
N LYS A 112 -11.48 7.75 11.92
CA LYS A 112 -11.38 6.50 12.67
C LYS A 112 -9.93 6.12 12.95
N ALA A 113 -9.05 6.25 11.96
CA ALA A 113 -7.63 5.95 12.04
C ALA A 113 -6.92 6.80 13.11
N GLU A 114 -7.27 8.09 13.22
CA GLU A 114 -6.77 9.00 14.25
C GLU A 114 -6.94 8.43 15.67
N LYS A 115 -8.07 7.77 15.95
CA LYS A 115 -8.35 7.18 17.27
C LYS A 115 -7.43 6.03 17.63
N TYR A 116 -6.82 5.40 16.64
CA TYR A 116 -5.86 4.31 16.79
C TYR A 116 -4.41 4.78 16.57
N GLY A 117 -4.20 6.07 16.27
CA GLY A 117 -2.88 6.58 15.92
C GLY A 117 -2.35 6.00 14.60
N VAL A 118 -3.25 5.66 13.67
CA VAL A 118 -2.91 5.07 12.37
C VAL A 118 -2.92 6.14 11.28
N THR A 119 -1.85 6.20 10.49
CA THR A 119 -1.79 6.94 9.24
C THR A 119 -2.31 6.08 8.10
N LEU A 120 -3.21 6.62 7.28
CA LEU A 120 -3.65 6.00 6.05
C LEU A 120 -2.68 6.33 4.92
N LEU A 121 -2.15 5.30 4.28
CA LEU A 121 -1.28 5.43 3.13
C LEU A 121 -2.13 5.24 1.87
N LEU A 122 -2.37 6.32 1.13
CA LEU A 122 -3.16 6.24 -0.09
C LEU A 122 -2.28 5.79 -1.24
N GLU A 123 -2.59 4.63 -1.81
CA GLU A 123 -1.87 4.03 -2.92
C GLU A 123 -2.57 4.34 -4.23
N HIS A 124 -1.80 4.83 -5.23
CA HIS A 124 -2.29 4.90 -6.60
C HIS A 124 -2.37 3.49 -7.20
N LEU A 125 -3.21 3.32 -8.20
CA LEU A 125 -3.37 2.04 -8.88
C LEU A 125 -3.20 2.22 -10.40
N THR A 126 -3.24 1.12 -11.14
CA THR A 126 -3.23 1.16 -12.60
C THR A 126 -4.61 1.48 -13.17
N GLU A 127 -4.66 1.94 -14.41
CA GLU A 127 -5.93 2.29 -15.09
C GLU A 127 -6.88 1.09 -15.28
N GLU A 128 -6.38 -0.13 -15.15
CA GLU A 128 -7.22 -1.33 -15.15
C GLU A 128 -8.02 -1.50 -13.85
N THR A 129 -7.52 -0.92 -12.74
CA THR A 129 -8.08 -1.10 -11.40
C THR A 129 -8.72 0.15 -10.81
N THR A 130 -8.42 1.34 -11.34
CA THR A 130 -9.03 2.60 -10.93
C THR A 130 -9.16 3.60 -12.08
N ASN A 131 -10.14 4.47 -12.01
CA ASN A 131 -10.25 5.67 -12.85
C ASN A 131 -10.13 6.97 -12.02
N LEU A 132 -9.56 6.91 -10.82
CA LEU A 132 -9.47 8.03 -9.88
C LEU A 132 -8.06 8.55 -9.64
N ALA A 133 -7.09 7.66 -9.42
CA ALA A 133 -5.71 8.04 -9.18
C ALA A 133 -4.74 6.98 -9.69
N THR A 134 -4.12 7.26 -10.83
CA THR A 134 -3.13 6.39 -11.48
C THR A 134 -1.73 7.01 -11.49
N ARG A 135 -1.61 8.29 -11.12
CA ARG A 135 -0.38 9.08 -11.16
C ARG A 135 -0.23 9.92 -9.91
N ALA A 136 1.00 10.36 -9.64
CA ALA A 136 1.33 11.19 -8.49
C ALA A 136 0.41 12.41 -8.33
N LYS A 137 0.11 13.16 -9.42
CA LYS A 137 -0.76 14.34 -9.38
C LYS A 137 -2.21 14.04 -9.01
N GLU A 138 -2.73 12.91 -9.49
CA GLU A 138 -4.10 12.49 -9.18
C GLU A 138 -4.20 12.01 -7.74
N LEU A 139 -3.15 11.34 -7.26
CA LEU A 139 -3.00 10.89 -5.89
C LEU A 139 -2.96 12.09 -4.93
N GLU A 140 -2.09 13.08 -5.21
CA GLU A 140 -1.99 14.31 -4.41
C GLU A 140 -3.34 15.04 -4.36
N LYS A 141 -4.00 15.20 -5.50
CA LYS A 141 -5.31 15.83 -5.56
C LYS A 141 -6.34 15.13 -4.67
N LEU A 142 -6.33 13.79 -4.59
CA LEU A 142 -7.19 13.07 -3.66
C LEU A 142 -6.80 13.32 -2.20
N CYS A 143 -5.51 13.33 -1.87
CA CYS A 143 -5.03 13.64 -0.52
C CYS A 143 -5.49 15.04 -0.10
N GLU A 144 -5.25 16.06 -0.94
CA GLU A 144 -5.68 17.45 -0.69
C GLU A 144 -7.19 17.56 -0.47
N GLU A 145 -8.00 16.92 -1.32
CA GLU A 145 -9.46 16.95 -1.22
C GLU A 145 -10.00 16.33 0.06
N THR A 146 -9.25 15.43 0.71
CA THR A 146 -9.67 14.88 2.00
C THR A 146 -9.56 15.86 3.15
N GLU A 147 -8.67 16.87 3.05
CA GLU A 147 -8.37 17.84 4.12
C GLU A 147 -7.99 17.14 5.44
N CYS A 148 -7.31 15.97 5.36
CA CYS A 148 -6.92 15.16 6.51
C CYS A 148 -5.39 14.99 6.57
N ASP A 149 -4.77 15.39 7.67
CA ASP A 149 -3.30 15.32 7.86
C ASP A 149 -2.77 13.88 8.02
N ASN A 150 -3.63 12.92 8.34
CA ASN A 150 -3.29 11.52 8.51
C ASN A 150 -3.62 10.64 7.29
N ILE A 151 -3.75 11.25 6.11
CA ILE A 151 -3.76 10.57 4.81
C ILE A 151 -2.58 11.06 4.00
N ILE A 152 -1.66 10.16 3.64
CA ILE A 152 -0.42 10.49 2.94
C ILE A 152 -0.31 9.59 1.71
N GLY A 153 0.09 10.16 0.57
CA GLY A 153 0.32 9.39 -0.65
C GLY A 153 1.55 8.47 -0.52
N MET A 154 1.52 7.33 -1.22
CA MET A 154 2.67 6.42 -1.32
C MET A 154 3.04 6.15 -2.77
N ALA A 155 4.20 5.54 -2.98
CA ALA A 155 4.69 5.17 -4.30
C ALA A 155 4.87 3.65 -4.41
N ASP A 156 4.42 3.09 -5.54
CA ASP A 156 4.76 1.74 -5.98
C ASP A 156 5.59 1.83 -7.27
N THR A 157 6.80 1.25 -7.25
CA THR A 157 7.77 1.43 -8.34
C THR A 157 7.38 0.71 -9.62
N ASP A 158 6.60 -0.36 -9.56
CA ASP A 158 6.09 -1.04 -10.75
C ASP A 158 4.94 -0.25 -11.37
N MET A 159 3.97 0.18 -10.55
CA MET A 159 2.82 0.93 -11.04
C MET A 159 3.21 2.31 -11.60
N MET A 160 4.04 3.11 -10.88
CA MET A 160 4.47 4.43 -11.36
C MET A 160 5.29 4.33 -12.67
N SER A 161 6.08 3.27 -12.83
CA SER A 161 6.93 3.06 -14.00
C SER A 161 6.12 2.86 -15.29
N ARG A 162 4.88 2.37 -15.20
CA ARG A 162 3.97 2.25 -16.35
C ARG A 162 3.66 3.60 -17.00
N TYR A 163 3.73 4.67 -16.22
CA TYR A 163 3.48 6.04 -16.66
C TYR A 163 4.75 6.86 -16.85
N GLY A 164 5.92 6.22 -16.71
CA GLY A 164 7.22 6.88 -16.83
C GLY A 164 7.54 7.82 -15.67
N GLU A 165 6.81 7.71 -14.55
CA GLU A 165 7.07 8.47 -13.34
C GLU A 165 8.20 7.83 -12.51
N THR A 166 8.81 8.61 -11.63
CA THR A 166 9.96 8.24 -10.80
C THR A 166 9.69 8.60 -9.33
N ILE A 167 10.51 8.10 -8.42
CA ILE A 167 10.46 8.50 -7.00
C ILE A 167 10.61 10.02 -6.86
N LYS A 168 11.44 10.64 -7.68
CA LYS A 168 11.63 12.09 -7.67
C LYS A 168 10.34 12.82 -8.05
N ASP A 169 9.60 12.35 -9.07
CA ASP A 169 8.34 12.96 -9.47
C ASP A 169 7.30 12.88 -8.32
N TYR A 170 7.27 11.76 -7.59
CA TYR A 170 6.42 11.61 -6.41
C TYR A 170 6.83 12.56 -5.29
N ALA A 171 8.13 12.66 -4.98
CA ALA A 171 8.64 13.55 -3.95
C ALA A 171 8.39 15.04 -4.25
N GLU A 172 8.43 15.44 -5.53
CA GLU A 172 8.13 16.80 -5.98
C GLU A 172 6.63 17.10 -6.00
N THR A 173 5.78 16.08 -6.11
CA THR A 173 4.33 16.23 -6.25
C THR A 173 3.60 16.13 -4.92
N LEU A 174 3.96 15.14 -4.08
CA LEU A 174 3.26 14.86 -2.82
C LEU A 174 3.70 15.84 -1.73
N GLN A 175 2.83 16.79 -1.37
CA GLN A 175 3.13 17.83 -0.37
C GLN A 175 3.33 17.26 1.04
N GLY A 176 2.63 16.15 1.38
CA GLY A 176 2.82 15.42 2.62
C GLY A 176 4.07 14.53 2.63
N GLY A 177 4.86 14.52 1.54
CA GLY A 177 5.95 13.59 1.31
C GLY A 177 5.46 12.20 0.89
N ILE A 178 6.39 11.27 0.70
CA ILE A 178 6.08 9.87 0.38
C ILE A 178 5.94 9.09 1.69
N GLY A 179 4.73 8.66 2.04
CA GLY A 179 4.45 7.99 3.31
C GLY A 179 4.94 6.55 3.38
N HIS A 180 5.06 5.88 2.23
CA HIS A 180 5.56 4.51 2.11
C HIS A 180 6.02 4.23 0.68
N VAL A 181 6.85 3.22 0.49
CA VAL A 181 7.31 2.79 -0.83
C VAL A 181 7.19 1.28 -0.96
N HIS A 182 6.47 0.82 -1.98
CA HIS A 182 6.66 -0.52 -2.51
C HIS A 182 7.77 -0.47 -3.55
N LEU A 183 8.93 -0.99 -3.18
CA LEU A 183 10.05 -1.15 -4.10
C LEU A 183 9.99 -2.56 -4.67
N VAL A 184 9.64 -2.67 -5.92
CA VAL A 184 9.51 -3.94 -6.64
C VAL A 184 10.11 -3.82 -8.03
N ASP A 185 10.47 -4.93 -8.63
CA ASP A 185 10.88 -4.98 -10.03
C ASP A 185 9.68 -5.30 -10.93
N GLY A 186 9.79 -5.02 -12.21
CA GLY A 186 8.70 -5.20 -13.17
C GLY A 186 9.16 -5.10 -14.62
N MET A 187 8.19 -5.21 -15.56
CA MET A 187 8.45 -5.23 -17.01
C MET A 187 7.89 -4.05 -17.85
N PRO A 188 7.39 -2.86 -17.36
CA PRO A 188 6.62 -2.58 -16.15
C PRO A 188 5.40 -3.50 -16.03
N GLY A 189 5.07 -3.82 -14.81
CA GLY A 189 4.04 -4.79 -14.46
C GLY A 189 4.65 -6.12 -13.99
N GLY A 190 3.96 -6.74 -13.03
CA GLY A 190 4.28 -8.07 -12.58
C GLY A 190 4.78 -8.20 -11.14
N HIS A 191 5.15 -7.13 -10.46
CA HIS A 191 5.62 -7.15 -9.07
C HIS A 191 6.65 -8.27 -8.86
N LEU A 192 7.78 -8.12 -9.57
CA LEU A 192 8.82 -9.15 -9.67
C LEU A 192 9.86 -9.02 -8.55
N ALA A 193 10.53 -10.14 -8.26
CA ALA A 193 11.73 -10.13 -7.45
C ALA A 193 12.84 -9.32 -8.14
N TYR A 194 13.68 -8.66 -7.35
CA TYR A 194 14.73 -7.78 -7.85
C TYR A 194 15.69 -8.53 -8.79
N GLY A 195 15.90 -7.96 -9.97
CA GLY A 195 16.70 -8.52 -11.05
C GLY A 195 15.96 -9.47 -11.98
N ASP A 196 14.67 -9.72 -11.76
CA ASP A 196 13.84 -10.52 -12.69
C ASP A 196 13.06 -9.63 -13.67
N GLY A 197 13.05 -8.31 -13.46
CA GLY A 197 12.47 -7.29 -14.31
C GLY A 197 13.51 -6.40 -15.00
N VAL A 198 13.08 -5.22 -15.40
CA VAL A 198 13.90 -4.22 -16.12
C VAL A 198 13.84 -2.82 -15.49
N LEU A 199 13.20 -2.68 -14.35
CA LEU A 199 13.05 -1.38 -13.71
C LEU A 199 14.40 -0.87 -13.16
N PRO A 200 14.64 0.45 -13.16
CA PRO A 200 15.90 1.03 -12.74
C PRO A 200 15.99 1.15 -11.20
N LEU A 201 15.96 0.01 -10.49
CA LEU A 201 15.89 -0.07 -9.04
C LEU A 201 17.04 0.69 -8.34
N GLU A 202 18.26 0.64 -8.90
CA GLU A 202 19.38 1.39 -8.36
C GLU A 202 19.13 2.90 -8.40
N ARG A 203 18.51 3.39 -9.47
CA ARG A 203 18.12 4.78 -9.60
C ARG A 203 17.06 5.15 -8.58
N PHE A 204 16.04 4.32 -8.38
CA PHE A 204 15.01 4.55 -7.38
C PHE A 204 15.58 4.61 -5.96
N LEU A 205 16.51 3.70 -5.61
CA LEU A 205 17.22 3.76 -4.34
C LEU A 205 18.08 5.04 -4.20
N GLN A 206 18.69 5.50 -5.29
CA GLN A 206 19.44 6.75 -5.27
C GLN A 206 18.52 7.94 -5.07
N GLU A 207 17.41 8.02 -5.78
CA GLU A 207 16.40 9.08 -5.64
C GLU A 207 15.82 9.13 -4.22
N LEU A 208 15.53 7.96 -3.59
CA LEU A 208 15.11 7.88 -2.18
C LEU A 208 16.18 8.44 -1.23
N ALA A 209 17.45 8.14 -1.49
CA ALA A 209 18.54 8.67 -0.69
C ALA A 209 18.72 10.20 -0.89
N ASP A 210 18.57 10.69 -2.11
CA ASP A 210 18.72 12.12 -2.44
C ASP A 210 17.66 12.99 -1.74
N ILE A 211 16.46 12.46 -1.54
CA ILE A 211 15.38 13.12 -0.78
C ILE A 211 15.46 12.86 0.74
N ASN A 212 16.49 12.16 1.21
CA ASN A 212 16.63 11.71 2.61
C ASN A 212 15.39 10.95 3.11
N TYR A 213 14.83 10.03 2.28
CA TYR A 213 13.68 9.23 2.66
C TYR A 213 13.97 8.41 3.92
N GLY A 214 13.18 8.62 4.97
CA GLY A 214 13.38 8.01 6.29
C GLY A 214 12.33 6.99 6.69
N GLU A 215 11.35 6.73 5.82
CA GLU A 215 10.27 5.78 6.06
C GLU A 215 10.63 4.37 5.59
N TYR A 216 9.70 3.43 5.67
CA TYR A 216 9.94 2.04 5.28
C TYR A 216 9.80 1.82 3.77
N ILE A 217 10.54 0.82 3.30
CA ILE A 217 10.45 0.28 1.94
C ILE A 217 10.03 -1.18 2.06
N SER A 218 8.91 -1.54 1.44
CA SER A 218 8.42 -2.92 1.38
C SER A 218 8.71 -3.56 0.03
N MET A 219 9.02 -4.85 0.05
CA MET A 219 9.13 -5.69 -1.15
C MET A 219 7.77 -6.38 -1.39
N GLU A 220 6.95 -5.83 -2.25
CA GLU A 220 5.66 -6.43 -2.61
C GLU A 220 5.80 -7.40 -3.79
N ILE A 221 6.40 -8.56 -3.57
CA ILE A 221 6.62 -9.58 -4.60
C ILE A 221 5.39 -10.50 -4.67
N ILE A 222 4.48 -10.25 -5.62
CA ILE A 222 3.20 -10.97 -5.73
C ILE A 222 3.04 -11.79 -7.02
N SER A 223 4.05 -11.83 -7.90
CA SER A 223 3.98 -12.60 -9.13
C SER A 223 3.78 -14.10 -8.88
N ASP A 224 2.84 -14.70 -9.58
CA ASP A 224 2.51 -16.11 -9.50
C ASP A 224 3.67 -17.03 -9.94
N ARG A 225 4.67 -16.51 -10.66
CA ARG A 225 5.88 -17.27 -11.02
C ARG A 225 6.65 -17.80 -9.80
N TYR A 226 6.45 -17.21 -8.62
CA TYR A 226 7.17 -17.57 -7.40
C TYR A 226 6.36 -18.46 -6.44
N HIS A 227 5.11 -18.79 -6.75
CA HIS A 227 4.22 -19.47 -5.81
C HIS A 227 4.74 -20.85 -5.34
N LEU A 228 5.55 -21.54 -6.14
CA LEU A 228 6.16 -22.83 -5.75
C LEU A 228 7.42 -22.66 -4.88
N ASN A 229 8.09 -21.51 -4.93
CA ASN A 229 9.30 -21.24 -4.15
C ASN A 229 9.47 -19.74 -3.85
N PRO A 230 8.56 -19.13 -3.09
CA PRO A 230 8.60 -17.70 -2.77
C PRO A 230 9.85 -17.32 -1.96
N GLU A 231 10.34 -18.21 -1.11
CA GLU A 231 11.53 -17.98 -0.30
C GLU A 231 12.77 -17.69 -1.16
N SER A 232 12.93 -18.36 -2.29
CA SER A 232 14.04 -18.09 -3.21
C SER A 232 13.98 -16.68 -3.81
N ALA A 233 12.77 -16.21 -4.19
CA ALA A 233 12.58 -14.86 -4.71
C ALA A 233 12.93 -13.79 -3.66
N ILE A 234 12.45 -13.97 -2.42
CA ILE A 234 12.75 -13.08 -1.29
C ILE A 234 14.26 -13.06 -1.00
N LYS A 235 14.90 -14.22 -0.92
CA LYS A 235 16.36 -14.30 -0.64
C LYS A 235 17.20 -13.61 -1.72
N ARG A 236 16.85 -13.76 -3.00
CA ARG A 236 17.55 -13.07 -4.09
C ARG A 236 17.38 -11.56 -3.98
N SER A 237 16.17 -11.09 -3.73
CA SER A 237 15.88 -9.66 -3.57
C SER A 237 16.62 -9.06 -2.37
N LEU A 238 16.67 -9.77 -1.24
CA LEU A 238 17.44 -9.34 -0.08
C LEU A 238 18.96 -9.29 -0.39
N GLY A 239 19.49 -10.30 -1.07
CA GLY A 239 20.90 -10.31 -1.50
C GLY A 239 21.19 -9.15 -2.47
N TRP A 240 20.27 -8.83 -3.35
CA TRP A 240 20.37 -7.68 -4.24
C TRP A 240 20.42 -6.36 -3.42
N LEU A 241 19.52 -6.17 -2.45
CA LEU A 241 19.52 -5.00 -1.57
C LEU A 241 20.82 -4.86 -0.76
N GLU A 242 21.30 -5.94 -0.16
CA GLU A 242 22.56 -5.94 0.60
C GLU A 242 23.74 -5.48 -0.25
N MET A 243 23.79 -5.85 -1.54
CA MET A 243 24.84 -5.41 -2.47
C MET A 243 24.76 -3.92 -2.82
N HIS A 244 23.57 -3.31 -2.79
CA HIS A 244 23.35 -1.94 -3.26
C HIS A 244 23.21 -0.92 -2.11
N ILE A 245 22.64 -1.31 -0.97
CA ILE A 245 22.52 -0.44 0.22
C ILE A 245 23.79 -0.49 1.08
N GLY A 246 24.43 -1.65 1.18
CA GLY A 246 25.64 -1.84 2.03
C GLY A 246 26.93 -1.17 1.53
N LYS A 247 26.89 -0.46 0.40
CA LYS A 247 28.05 0.23 -0.20
C LYS A 247 28.10 1.74 0.10
N ARG A 248 27.28 2.22 1.03
CA ARG A 248 27.22 3.64 1.40
C ARG A 248 27.77 3.90 2.79
#